data_d702c833eac713b9b9b62d40e1f8a557
#
_entry.id   d702c833eac713b9b9b62d40e1f8a557
#
_cell.length_a   1.000
_cell.length_b   1.000
_cell.length_c   1.000
_cell.angle_alpha   90.00
_cell.angle_beta   90.00
_cell.angle_gamma   90.00
#
_symmetry.space_group_name_H-M   'P 1'
#
loop_
_entity.id
_entity.type
_entity.pdbx_description
1 polymer ?
#
loop_
_entity_poly.entity_id
_entity_poly.type
_entity_poly.pdbx_seq_one_letter_code
_entity_poly.pdbx_strand_id
1 'polypeptide(L)'
;MKKVLIFSNGEQIGDGILKLQIVNQLKNRFPDFEIHWMTDKIYTEYNARLKKYTSDYIDKVWEKANLNPFFWKKISPMYDLESENFDIIIDTQKTVIRTMALRRIKNKKFISSSANWFFSDIRPNNISKKRKFYIQSIIEMLDLVSTFKDSKKSHITIPKEIVNELKKIFSANKKYLGISPGSNTPKRIWSFENYMNVAKYFEDKGFNIVYFLGPQETHMKKEIIKQIKNPIFPEETLKNYLGLEVVMGTTKFLD
;
A
#
# COMPACT_ATOMS: atom_id res chain seq x y z
N MET A 1 -0.07 -10.60 -26.97
CA MET A 1 -0.22 -10.91 -25.53
C MET A 1 -1.31 -10.00 -24.98
N LYS A 2 -2.18 -10.49 -24.11
CA LYS A 2 -3.21 -9.66 -23.47
C LYS A 2 -2.56 -8.76 -22.42
N LYS A 3 -3.07 -7.54 -22.25
CA LYS A 3 -2.51 -6.56 -21.31
C LYS A 3 -3.58 -6.06 -20.34
N VAL A 4 -3.24 -6.00 -19.07
CA VAL A 4 -4.05 -5.30 -18.05
C VAL A 4 -3.26 -4.14 -17.47
N LEU A 5 -3.87 -2.97 -17.42
CA LEU A 5 -3.32 -1.78 -16.78
C LEU A 5 -4.05 -1.51 -15.47
N ILE A 6 -3.29 -1.37 -14.39
CA ILE A 6 -3.80 -0.92 -13.10
C ILE A 6 -3.25 0.46 -12.84
N PHE A 7 -4.14 1.44 -12.76
CA PHE A 7 -3.76 2.80 -12.41
C PHE A 7 -3.93 3.03 -10.91
N SER A 8 -2.86 3.44 -10.28
CA SER A 8 -2.83 3.79 -8.87
C SER A 8 -1.90 4.99 -8.65
N ASN A 9 -2.38 6.02 -7.96
CA ASN A 9 -1.72 7.33 -7.94
C ASN A 9 -0.51 7.40 -7.00
N GLY A 10 0.47 6.52 -7.17
CA GLY A 10 1.74 6.49 -6.47
C GLY A 10 1.61 5.97 -5.03
N GLU A 11 2.15 4.81 -4.78
CA GLU A 11 2.21 4.23 -3.45
C GLU A 11 3.39 4.83 -2.69
N GLN A 12 3.12 5.40 -1.54
CA GLN A 12 4.10 5.50 -0.47
C GLN A 12 4.22 4.14 0.24
N ILE A 13 5.22 3.97 1.07
CA ILE A 13 5.51 2.67 1.71
C ILE A 13 4.26 2.05 2.37
N GLY A 14 3.54 2.80 3.21
CA GLY A 14 2.37 2.28 3.92
C GLY A 14 1.26 1.83 2.96
N ASP A 15 0.92 2.69 1.99
CA ASP A 15 -0.10 2.37 0.97
C ASP A 15 0.34 1.21 0.09
N GLY A 16 1.63 1.14 -0.24
CA GLY A 16 2.21 0.06 -1.02
C GLY A 16 2.12 -1.28 -0.29
N ILE A 17 2.48 -1.33 0.99
CA ILE A 17 2.37 -2.54 1.81
C ILE A 17 0.91 -3.01 1.89
N LEU A 18 -0.04 -2.11 2.14
CA LEU A 18 -1.46 -2.45 2.18
C LEU A 18 -1.96 -3.07 0.87
N LYS A 19 -1.47 -2.58 -0.27
CA LYS A 19 -1.85 -3.07 -1.60
C LYS A 19 -1.08 -4.33 -2.04
N LEU A 20 0.00 -4.75 -1.36
CA LEU A 20 0.70 -5.99 -1.69
C LEU A 20 -0.23 -7.21 -1.69
N GLN A 21 -1.21 -7.25 -0.80
CA GLN A 21 -2.22 -8.30 -0.80
C GLN A 21 -3.03 -8.38 -2.10
N ILE A 22 -3.15 -7.27 -2.84
CA ILE A 22 -3.79 -7.21 -4.15
C ILE A 22 -2.79 -7.62 -5.23
N VAL A 23 -1.59 -7.03 -5.19
CA VAL A 23 -0.52 -7.28 -6.17
C VAL A 23 -0.20 -8.77 -6.25
N ASN A 24 -0.06 -9.44 -5.11
CA ASN A 24 0.25 -10.88 -5.05
C ASN A 24 -0.84 -11.79 -5.66
N GLN A 25 -2.03 -11.27 -5.92
CA GLN A 25 -3.12 -12.02 -6.56
C GLN A 25 -3.19 -11.78 -8.08
N LEU A 26 -2.46 -10.78 -8.60
CA LEU A 26 -2.66 -10.35 -9.99
C LEU A 26 -2.36 -11.44 -11.01
N LYS A 27 -1.26 -12.17 -10.86
CA LYS A 27 -0.93 -13.28 -11.79
C LYS A 27 -1.95 -14.41 -11.75
N ASN A 28 -2.52 -14.71 -10.58
CA ASN A 28 -3.57 -15.72 -10.45
C ASN A 28 -4.89 -15.24 -11.08
N ARG A 29 -5.19 -13.95 -10.97
CA ARG A 29 -6.41 -13.37 -11.53
C ARG A 29 -6.32 -13.15 -13.04
N PHE A 30 -5.12 -12.93 -13.55
CA PHE A 30 -4.82 -12.61 -14.95
C PHE A 30 -3.62 -13.44 -15.46
N PRO A 31 -3.72 -14.79 -15.47
CA PRO A 31 -2.58 -15.68 -15.75
C PRO A 31 -1.97 -15.47 -17.15
N ASP A 32 -2.79 -15.08 -18.13
CA ASP A 32 -2.38 -14.89 -19.53
C ASP A 32 -2.14 -13.43 -19.91
N PHE A 33 -2.01 -12.55 -18.91
CA PHE A 33 -1.87 -11.11 -19.14
C PHE A 33 -0.49 -10.61 -18.74
N GLU A 34 0.02 -9.68 -19.52
CA GLU A 34 1.06 -8.76 -19.11
C GLU A 34 0.44 -7.70 -18.18
N ILE A 35 0.96 -7.60 -16.95
CA ILE A 35 0.42 -6.74 -15.90
C ILE A 35 1.22 -5.46 -15.83
N HIS A 36 0.55 -4.34 -16.12
CA HIS A 36 1.12 -3.00 -16.05
C HIS A 36 0.59 -2.27 -14.84
N TRP A 37 1.47 -1.59 -14.13
CA TRP A 37 1.13 -0.68 -13.03
C TRP A 37 1.51 0.75 -13.41
N MET A 38 0.58 1.69 -13.32
CA MET A 38 0.81 3.06 -13.74
C MET A 38 0.50 4.06 -12.63
N THR A 39 1.35 5.09 -12.52
CA THR A 39 1.14 6.25 -11.65
C THR A 39 1.47 7.56 -12.33
N ASP A 40 0.74 8.61 -11.96
CA ASP A 40 1.07 10.00 -12.32
C ASP A 40 2.17 10.59 -11.44
N LYS A 41 2.47 9.98 -10.31
CA LYS A 41 3.53 10.43 -9.40
C LYS A 41 4.91 10.21 -9.99
N ILE A 42 5.89 10.93 -9.44
CA ILE A 42 7.28 10.87 -9.88
C ILE A 42 7.84 9.46 -9.75
N TYR A 43 7.43 8.75 -8.70
CA TYR A 43 7.81 7.35 -8.46
C TYR A 43 6.70 6.60 -7.73
N THR A 44 6.78 5.27 -7.76
CA THR A 44 6.05 4.36 -6.89
C THR A 44 7.03 3.46 -6.13
N GLU A 45 6.70 3.09 -4.92
CA GLU A 45 7.52 2.16 -4.14
C GLU A 45 7.62 0.77 -4.81
N TYR A 46 6.74 0.45 -5.74
CA TYR A 46 6.79 -0.79 -6.52
C TYR A 46 7.92 -0.84 -7.55
N ASN A 47 8.53 0.29 -7.86
CA ASN A 47 9.77 0.36 -8.64
C ASN A 47 10.99 0.73 -7.77
N ALA A 48 10.80 0.87 -6.46
CA ALA A 48 11.82 1.23 -5.48
C ALA A 48 11.93 0.16 -4.39
N ARG A 49 11.62 0.48 -3.13
CA ARG A 49 11.82 -0.41 -1.97
C ARG A 49 10.93 -1.66 -1.98
N LEU A 50 9.74 -1.59 -2.58
CA LEU A 50 8.83 -2.73 -2.69
C LEU A 50 9.09 -3.59 -3.94
N LYS A 51 10.01 -3.23 -4.81
CA LYS A 51 10.24 -3.91 -6.10
C LYS A 51 10.44 -5.41 -5.94
N LYS A 52 11.22 -5.85 -4.98
CA LYS A 52 11.48 -7.27 -4.72
C LYS A 52 10.24 -8.09 -4.33
N TYR A 53 9.17 -7.42 -3.87
CA TYR A 53 7.90 -8.06 -3.51
C TYR A 53 6.86 -7.99 -4.62
N THR A 54 7.15 -7.26 -5.70
CA THR A 54 6.19 -7.00 -6.77
C THR A 54 6.67 -7.44 -8.14
N SER A 55 7.98 -7.66 -8.32
CA SER A 55 8.59 -8.02 -9.61
C SER A 55 8.04 -9.32 -10.22
N ASP A 56 7.60 -10.27 -9.41
CA ASP A 56 7.01 -11.52 -9.88
C ASP A 56 5.54 -11.37 -10.32
N TYR A 57 4.93 -10.24 -10.00
CA TYR A 57 3.48 -9.99 -10.20
C TYR A 57 3.19 -8.84 -11.15
N ILE A 58 4.14 -7.90 -11.31
CA ILE A 58 4.01 -6.72 -12.17
C ILE A 58 5.10 -6.79 -13.24
N ASP A 59 4.69 -6.83 -14.50
CA ASP A 59 5.62 -6.95 -15.62
C ASP A 59 6.19 -5.58 -16.03
N LYS A 60 5.40 -4.51 -15.91
CA LYS A 60 5.82 -3.16 -16.28
C LYS A 60 5.28 -2.09 -15.34
N VAL A 61 6.14 -1.18 -14.93
CA VAL A 61 5.77 -0.02 -14.11
C VAL A 61 5.95 1.25 -14.94
N TRP A 62 4.91 2.10 -14.95
CA TRP A 62 4.89 3.40 -15.60
C TRP A 62 4.83 4.50 -14.53
N GLU A 63 5.86 5.32 -14.47
CA GLU A 63 5.95 6.43 -13.52
C GLU A 63 5.88 7.77 -14.26
N LYS A 64 5.48 8.82 -13.58
CA LYS A 64 5.37 10.18 -14.19
C LYS A 64 4.47 10.19 -15.43
N ALA A 65 3.39 9.40 -15.44
CA ALA A 65 2.54 9.35 -16.63
C ALA A 65 1.96 10.71 -17.01
N ASN A 66 1.76 11.61 -16.04
CA ASN A 66 1.27 12.98 -16.24
C ASN A 66 0.06 13.02 -17.17
N LEU A 67 -0.93 12.17 -16.88
CA LEU A 67 -2.08 11.95 -17.75
C LEU A 67 -2.89 13.21 -18.01
N ASN A 68 -3.18 13.47 -19.28
CA ASN A 68 -3.90 14.63 -19.75
C ASN A 68 -5.32 14.27 -20.23
N PRO A 69 -6.37 14.88 -19.68
CA PRO A 69 -7.75 14.59 -20.07
C PRO A 69 -8.16 15.24 -21.40
N PHE A 70 -7.46 16.26 -21.88
CA PHE A 70 -7.85 17.05 -23.05
C PHE A 70 -7.50 16.33 -24.35
N PHE A 71 -8.49 16.18 -25.25
CA PHE A 71 -8.37 15.39 -26.49
C PHE A 71 -7.39 16.01 -27.52
N TRP A 72 -7.11 17.31 -27.44
CA TRP A 72 -6.15 18.00 -28.32
C TRP A 72 -4.70 17.92 -27.84
N LYS A 73 -4.46 17.31 -26.69
CA LYS A 73 -3.11 17.09 -26.15
C LYS A 73 -2.79 15.60 -26.15
N LYS A 74 -1.50 15.25 -26.17
CA LYS A 74 -1.07 13.87 -25.92
C LYS A 74 -1.65 13.35 -24.59
N ILE A 75 -1.93 12.06 -24.52
CA ILE A 75 -2.43 11.41 -23.29
C ILE A 75 -1.37 11.52 -22.20
N SER A 76 -0.11 11.28 -22.56
CA SER A 76 1.04 11.48 -21.68
C SER A 76 2.16 12.20 -22.42
N PRO A 77 2.85 13.17 -21.81
CA PRO A 77 4.04 13.76 -22.40
C PRO A 77 5.27 12.83 -22.31
N MET A 78 5.23 11.82 -21.44
CA MET A 78 6.34 10.92 -21.16
C MET A 78 6.29 9.63 -21.97
N TYR A 79 5.09 9.20 -22.38
CA TYR A 79 4.86 7.91 -22.99
C TYR A 79 3.94 8.05 -24.20
N ASP A 80 4.18 7.25 -25.22
CA ASP A 80 3.27 7.11 -26.36
C ASP A 80 2.13 6.16 -26.01
N LEU A 81 1.20 6.65 -25.17
CA LEU A 81 0.02 5.90 -24.74
C LEU A 81 -1.05 5.79 -25.82
N GLU A 82 -0.96 6.60 -26.86
CA GLU A 82 -1.83 6.55 -28.04
C GLU A 82 -1.62 5.26 -28.84
N SER A 83 -0.39 4.74 -28.86
CA SER A 83 -0.05 3.47 -29.53
C SER A 83 -0.34 2.22 -28.68
N GLU A 84 -0.48 2.38 -27.37
CA GLU A 84 -0.76 1.27 -26.46
C GLU A 84 -2.22 0.81 -26.58
N ASN A 85 -2.43 -0.49 -26.42
CA ASN A 85 -3.76 -1.11 -26.41
C ASN A 85 -3.85 -2.11 -25.25
N PHE A 86 -4.77 -1.87 -24.34
CA PHE A 86 -5.01 -2.72 -23.19
C PHE A 86 -6.32 -3.50 -23.36
N ASP A 87 -6.32 -4.76 -22.94
CA ASP A 87 -7.57 -5.52 -22.87
C ASP A 87 -8.43 -5.03 -21.69
N ILE A 88 -7.77 -4.66 -20.58
CA ILE A 88 -8.44 -4.19 -19.37
C ILE A 88 -7.66 -3.00 -18.78
N ILE A 89 -8.38 -1.93 -18.43
CA ILE A 89 -7.85 -0.84 -17.60
C ILE A 89 -8.66 -0.78 -16.30
N ILE A 90 -7.97 -0.79 -15.17
CA ILE A 90 -8.57 -0.68 -13.84
C ILE A 90 -8.06 0.59 -13.18
N ASP A 91 -8.94 1.57 -13.01
CA ASP A 91 -8.67 2.82 -12.32
C ASP A 91 -9.07 2.69 -10.85
N THR A 92 -8.08 2.57 -9.98
CA THR A 92 -8.29 2.45 -8.54
C THR A 92 -8.56 3.79 -7.85
N GLN A 93 -8.50 4.90 -8.60
CA GLN A 93 -8.69 6.24 -8.08
C GLN A 93 -10.13 6.73 -8.27
N LYS A 94 -10.49 7.81 -7.57
CA LYS A 94 -11.81 8.42 -7.67
C LYS A 94 -11.77 9.82 -8.30
N THR A 95 -10.64 10.20 -8.87
CA THR A 95 -10.43 11.54 -9.43
C THR A 95 -10.92 11.58 -10.87
N VAL A 96 -12.06 12.21 -11.11
CA VAL A 96 -12.74 12.26 -12.41
C VAL A 96 -11.81 12.69 -13.56
N ILE A 97 -11.02 13.73 -13.37
CA ILE A 97 -10.09 14.24 -14.40
C ILE A 97 -9.09 13.16 -14.85
N ARG A 98 -8.57 12.37 -13.91
CA ARG A 98 -7.64 11.28 -14.24
C ARG A 98 -8.35 10.11 -14.90
N THR A 99 -9.56 9.78 -14.43
CA THR A 99 -10.41 8.77 -15.06
C THR A 99 -10.69 9.13 -16.53
N MET A 100 -10.99 10.39 -16.81
CA MET A 100 -11.18 10.87 -18.19
C MET A 100 -9.91 10.73 -19.03
N ALA A 101 -8.74 11.04 -18.47
CA ALA A 101 -7.48 10.87 -19.17
C ALA A 101 -7.18 9.39 -19.48
N LEU A 102 -7.38 8.51 -18.50
CA LEU A 102 -7.21 7.06 -18.68
C LEU A 102 -8.18 6.48 -19.73
N ARG A 103 -9.41 6.99 -19.78
CA ARG A 103 -10.41 6.54 -20.75
C ARG A 103 -10.02 6.81 -22.21
N ARG A 104 -9.07 7.73 -22.44
CA ARG A 104 -8.51 8.01 -23.79
C ARG A 104 -7.55 6.92 -24.27
N ILE A 105 -6.95 6.14 -23.37
CA ILE A 105 -6.08 5.02 -23.73
C ILE A 105 -6.95 3.92 -24.35
N LYS A 106 -6.54 3.37 -25.49
CA LYS A 106 -7.28 2.28 -26.16
C LYS A 106 -7.42 1.08 -25.23
N ASN A 107 -8.65 0.62 -25.06
CA ASN A 107 -8.94 -0.53 -24.20
C ASN A 107 -10.22 -1.24 -24.64
N LYS A 108 -10.36 -2.52 -24.25
CA LYS A 108 -11.59 -3.31 -24.47
C LYS A 108 -12.56 -3.22 -23.30
N LYS A 109 -12.03 -3.10 -22.06
CA LYS A 109 -12.82 -2.97 -20.84
C LYS A 109 -12.18 -1.95 -19.91
N PHE A 110 -12.95 -1.02 -19.42
CA PHE A 110 -12.54 0.02 -18.50
C PHE A 110 -13.35 -0.08 -17.20
N ILE A 111 -12.66 -0.15 -16.06
CA ILE A 111 -13.27 -0.29 -14.74
C ILE A 111 -12.82 0.86 -13.87
N SER A 112 -13.76 1.64 -13.36
CA SER A 112 -13.49 2.73 -12.42
C SER A 112 -14.70 2.97 -11.53
N SER A 113 -14.49 3.15 -10.24
CA SER A 113 -15.53 3.59 -9.31
C SER A 113 -15.71 5.11 -9.27
N SER A 114 -14.98 5.86 -10.09
CA SER A 114 -15.07 7.31 -10.22
C SER A 114 -16.46 7.74 -10.68
N ALA A 115 -16.94 8.89 -10.20
CA ALA A 115 -18.27 9.41 -10.52
C ALA A 115 -19.37 8.35 -10.38
N ASN A 116 -19.34 7.55 -9.32
CA ASN A 116 -20.28 6.48 -9.04
C ASN A 116 -20.41 5.48 -10.22
N TRP A 117 -19.27 5.03 -10.73
CA TRP A 117 -19.13 4.08 -11.82
C TRP A 117 -19.60 4.59 -13.21
N PHE A 118 -19.79 5.89 -13.35
CA PHE A 118 -20.29 6.48 -14.61
C PHE A 118 -19.39 6.12 -15.81
N PHE A 119 -18.07 6.14 -15.62
CA PHE A 119 -17.10 5.85 -16.68
C PHE A 119 -16.79 4.37 -16.87
N SER A 120 -17.36 3.49 -16.06
CA SER A 120 -17.04 2.06 -16.07
C SER A 120 -17.91 1.29 -17.08
N ASP A 121 -17.29 0.39 -17.84
CA ASP A 121 -18.01 -0.48 -18.78
C ASP A 121 -18.77 -1.59 -18.04
N ILE A 122 -18.30 -2.01 -16.87
CA ILE A 122 -18.92 -3.01 -16.01
C ILE A 122 -19.09 -2.42 -14.61
N ARG A 123 -20.22 -2.69 -13.97
CA ARG A 123 -20.57 -2.16 -12.66
C ARG A 123 -20.96 -3.29 -11.71
N PRO A 124 -20.75 -3.15 -10.40
CA PRO A 124 -21.26 -4.12 -9.45
C PRO A 124 -22.79 -4.06 -9.35
N ASN A 125 -23.41 -5.18 -9.04
CA ASN A 125 -24.88 -5.28 -8.90
C ASN A 125 -25.43 -4.32 -7.83
N ASN A 126 -24.68 -4.01 -6.80
CA ASN A 126 -25.07 -3.10 -5.75
C ASN A 126 -24.07 -1.92 -5.65
N ILE A 127 -24.33 -0.88 -6.43
CA ILE A 127 -23.52 0.34 -6.47
C ILE A 127 -23.64 1.13 -5.16
N SER A 128 -24.79 1.12 -4.50
CA SER A 128 -25.04 1.89 -3.27
C SER A 128 -24.36 1.33 -2.03
N LYS A 129 -23.85 0.10 -2.08
CA LYS A 129 -23.16 -0.51 -0.95
C LYS A 129 -21.87 0.24 -0.63
N LYS A 130 -21.85 0.96 0.48
CA LYS A 130 -20.62 1.57 1.00
C LYS A 130 -19.61 0.48 1.37
N ARG A 131 -18.43 0.50 0.76
CA ARG A 131 -17.32 -0.39 1.13
C ARG A 131 -16.65 0.19 2.37
N LYS A 132 -16.50 -0.64 3.40
CA LYS A 132 -15.85 -0.23 4.66
C LYS A 132 -14.38 0.12 4.46
N PHE A 133 -13.69 -0.64 3.58
CA PHE A 133 -12.25 -0.52 3.40
C PHE A 133 -11.90 -0.26 1.93
N TYR A 134 -10.89 0.57 1.72
CA TYR A 134 -10.37 0.92 0.40
C TYR A 134 -9.95 -0.32 -0.41
N ILE A 135 -9.23 -1.25 0.22
CA ILE A 135 -8.76 -2.49 -0.42
C ILE A 135 -9.93 -3.34 -0.94
N GLN A 136 -11.04 -3.43 -0.19
CA GLN A 136 -12.23 -4.15 -0.66
C GLN A 136 -12.81 -3.56 -1.94
N SER A 137 -12.74 -2.24 -2.12
CA SER A 137 -13.21 -1.61 -3.35
C SER A 137 -12.34 -1.95 -4.56
N ILE A 138 -11.02 -2.11 -4.36
CA ILE A 138 -10.13 -2.54 -5.44
C ILE A 138 -10.36 -4.02 -5.77
N ILE A 139 -10.47 -4.88 -4.76
CA ILE A 139 -10.75 -6.31 -4.97
C ILE A 139 -12.05 -6.48 -5.76
N GLU A 140 -13.10 -5.72 -5.43
CA GLU A 140 -14.35 -5.75 -6.18
C GLU A 140 -14.17 -5.35 -7.65
N MET A 141 -13.37 -4.32 -7.95
CA MET A 141 -13.05 -3.94 -9.33
C MET A 141 -12.32 -5.06 -10.07
N LEU A 142 -11.40 -5.75 -9.40
CA LEU A 142 -10.71 -6.92 -9.96
C LEU A 142 -11.70 -8.07 -10.22
N ASP A 143 -12.60 -8.35 -9.26
CA ASP A 143 -13.60 -9.42 -9.38
C ASP A 143 -14.59 -9.24 -10.54
N LEU A 144 -14.80 -8.01 -10.99
CA LEU A 144 -15.67 -7.72 -12.14
C LEU A 144 -15.07 -8.18 -13.47
N VAL A 145 -13.76 -8.30 -13.55
CA VAL A 145 -13.05 -8.55 -14.83
C VAL A 145 -12.12 -9.75 -14.81
N SER A 146 -11.77 -10.27 -13.65
CA SER A 146 -10.95 -11.47 -13.55
C SER A 146 -11.78 -12.73 -13.77
N THR A 147 -11.17 -13.72 -14.41
CA THR A 147 -11.75 -15.06 -14.57
C THR A 147 -11.71 -15.86 -13.27
N PHE A 148 -10.85 -15.51 -12.37
CA PHE A 148 -10.62 -16.22 -11.11
C PHE A 148 -10.88 -15.29 -9.93
N LYS A 149 -11.81 -15.66 -9.06
CA LYS A 149 -12.01 -14.97 -7.77
C LYS A 149 -11.11 -15.65 -6.74
N ASP A 150 -9.95 -15.06 -6.52
CA ASP A 150 -9.07 -15.56 -5.47
C ASP A 150 -9.60 -15.11 -4.10
N SER A 151 -10.16 -16.07 -3.36
CA SER A 151 -10.63 -15.84 -1.98
C SER A 151 -9.52 -16.00 -0.93
N LYS A 152 -8.33 -16.46 -1.34
CA LYS A 152 -7.21 -16.65 -0.41
C LYS A 152 -6.63 -15.30 -0.04
N LYS A 153 -6.60 -15.01 1.26
CA LYS A 153 -5.82 -13.89 1.78
C LYS A 153 -4.37 -14.11 1.35
N SER A 154 -3.85 -13.23 0.51
CA SER A 154 -2.43 -13.29 0.18
C SER A 154 -1.64 -12.87 1.43
N HIS A 155 -0.75 -13.73 1.86
CA HIS A 155 0.14 -13.44 2.98
C HIS A 155 1.45 -12.90 2.45
N ILE A 156 1.90 -11.77 2.99
CA ILE A 156 3.25 -11.28 2.76
C ILE A 156 4.19 -12.26 3.46
N THR A 157 5.10 -12.85 2.70
CA THR A 157 6.12 -13.72 3.27
C THR A 157 7.21 -12.88 3.91
N ILE A 158 7.39 -13.02 5.22
CA ILE A 158 8.47 -12.37 5.95
C ILE A 158 9.63 -13.36 6.07
N PRO A 159 10.89 -12.94 5.82
CA PRO A 159 12.06 -13.78 5.99
C PRO A 159 12.10 -14.40 7.39
N LYS A 160 12.44 -15.70 7.45
CA LYS A 160 12.47 -16.46 8.72
C LYS A 160 13.43 -15.85 9.74
N GLU A 161 14.52 -15.28 9.26
CA GLU A 161 15.56 -14.63 10.06
C GLU A 161 14.96 -13.46 10.86
N ILE A 162 14.17 -12.61 10.19
CA ILE A 162 13.47 -11.48 10.84
C ILE A 162 12.48 -11.98 11.88
N VAL A 163 11.71 -13.03 11.53
CA VAL A 163 10.74 -13.63 12.46
C VAL A 163 11.47 -14.18 13.70
N ASN A 164 12.62 -14.80 13.54
CA ASN A 164 13.39 -15.33 14.66
C ASN A 164 13.96 -14.23 15.56
N GLU A 165 14.44 -13.12 14.97
CA GLU A 165 14.90 -11.97 15.76
C GLU A 165 13.74 -11.32 16.53
N LEU A 166 12.59 -11.18 15.90
CA LEU A 166 11.39 -10.64 16.56
C LEU A 166 10.92 -11.51 17.72
N LYS A 167 11.03 -12.84 17.63
CA LYS A 167 10.71 -13.75 18.74
C LYS A 167 11.61 -13.58 19.96
N LYS A 168 12.83 -13.05 19.80
CA LYS A 168 13.71 -12.72 20.93
C LYS A 168 13.23 -11.47 21.68
N ILE A 169 12.59 -10.54 20.97
CA ILE A 169 12.08 -9.28 21.54
C ILE A 169 10.68 -9.49 22.12
N PHE A 170 9.83 -10.20 21.40
CA PHE A 170 8.42 -10.39 21.73
C PHE A 170 8.15 -11.79 22.27
N SER A 171 7.60 -11.88 23.46
CA SER A 171 7.17 -13.14 24.09
C SER A 171 5.65 -13.24 24.06
N ALA A 172 5.11 -14.39 23.68
CA ALA A 172 3.67 -14.64 23.62
C ALA A 172 2.94 -14.45 24.96
N ASN A 173 3.66 -14.54 26.08
CA ASN A 173 3.10 -14.42 27.43
C ASN A 173 3.09 -13.00 28.00
N LYS A 174 3.55 -12.00 27.22
CA LYS A 174 3.60 -10.60 27.65
C LYS A 174 2.59 -9.77 26.87
N LYS A 175 2.08 -8.72 27.51
CA LYS A 175 1.21 -7.73 26.85
C LYS A 175 2.09 -6.61 26.31
N TYR A 176 1.77 -6.13 25.12
CA TYR A 176 2.49 -5.05 24.44
C TYR A 176 1.54 -3.95 24.02
N LEU A 177 2.00 -2.70 24.12
CA LEU A 177 1.39 -1.55 23.47
C LEU A 177 2.35 -0.99 22.44
N GLY A 178 1.97 -1.04 21.16
CA GLY A 178 2.71 -0.43 20.08
C GLY A 178 2.31 1.03 19.87
N ILE A 179 3.28 1.93 19.80
CA ILE A 179 3.09 3.36 19.54
C ILE A 179 3.93 3.76 18.33
N SER A 180 3.27 4.28 17.30
CA SER A 180 3.92 4.86 16.11
C SER A 180 3.55 6.35 16.02
N PRO A 181 4.39 7.25 16.55
CA PRO A 181 4.05 8.67 16.66
C PRO A 181 4.23 9.43 15.33
N GLY A 182 4.90 8.85 14.35
CA GLY A 182 5.28 9.51 13.11
C GLY A 182 4.16 9.69 12.08
N SER A 183 4.25 10.76 11.31
CA SER A 183 3.42 11.00 10.12
C SER A 183 4.13 11.92 9.14
N ASN A 184 3.96 11.68 7.84
CA ASN A 184 4.44 12.58 6.78
C ASN A 184 3.77 13.98 6.82
N THR A 185 2.73 14.15 7.60
CA THR A 185 2.01 15.41 7.74
C THR A 185 2.04 15.86 9.19
N PRO A 186 2.81 16.91 9.55
CA PRO A 186 2.96 17.34 10.95
C PRO A 186 1.64 17.60 11.67
N LYS A 187 0.64 18.12 10.96
CA LYS A 187 -0.72 18.36 11.51
C LYS A 187 -1.46 17.09 11.95
N ARG A 188 -0.98 15.91 11.57
CA ARG A 188 -1.57 14.61 11.96
C ARG A 188 -0.83 13.96 13.13
N ILE A 189 0.27 14.55 13.55
CA ILE A 189 1.05 14.05 14.68
C ILE A 189 0.38 14.57 15.96
N TRP A 190 0.03 13.64 16.84
CA TRP A 190 -0.46 13.98 18.17
C TRP A 190 0.69 14.55 19.02
N SER A 191 0.40 15.31 20.08
CA SER A 191 1.47 15.86 20.90
C SER A 191 2.30 14.76 21.57
N PHE A 192 3.58 14.97 21.70
CA PHE A 192 4.48 14.02 22.35
C PHE A 192 4.01 13.69 23.78
N GLU A 193 3.59 14.69 24.53
CA GLU A 193 3.06 14.55 25.88
C GLU A 193 1.87 13.57 25.93
N ASN A 194 0.96 13.65 24.98
CA ASN A 194 -0.19 12.75 24.92
C ASN A 194 0.23 11.30 24.67
N TYR A 195 1.19 11.06 23.78
CA TYR A 195 1.77 9.72 23.59
C TYR A 195 2.41 9.20 24.88
N MET A 196 3.12 10.06 25.61
CA MET A 196 3.76 9.68 26.88
C MET A 196 2.73 9.36 27.96
N ASN A 197 1.65 10.12 28.06
CA ASN A 197 0.57 9.86 29.02
C ASN A 197 -0.10 8.51 28.77
N VAL A 198 -0.37 8.19 27.49
CA VAL A 198 -0.90 6.87 27.11
C VAL A 198 0.10 5.75 27.44
N ALA A 199 1.38 5.95 27.10
CA ALA A 199 2.41 4.96 27.37
C ALA A 199 2.53 4.65 28.87
N LYS A 200 2.63 5.66 29.73
CA LYS A 200 2.70 5.51 31.19
C LYS A 200 1.48 4.80 31.75
N TYR A 201 0.28 5.20 31.32
CA TYR A 201 -0.96 4.56 31.75
C TYR A 201 -0.97 3.05 31.48
N PHE A 202 -0.48 2.63 30.31
CA PHE A 202 -0.43 1.20 29.97
C PHE A 202 0.77 0.49 30.61
N GLU A 203 1.92 1.18 30.80
CA GLU A 203 3.05 0.64 31.55
C GLU A 203 2.63 0.28 32.98
N ASP A 204 1.90 1.17 33.67
CA ASP A 204 1.35 0.94 35.00
C ASP A 204 0.38 -0.24 35.06
N LYS A 205 -0.24 -0.59 33.92
CA LYS A 205 -1.09 -1.80 33.77
C LYS A 205 -0.31 -3.06 33.35
N GLY A 206 1.03 -3.00 33.38
CA GLY A 206 1.90 -4.12 33.09
C GLY A 206 2.10 -4.42 31.60
N PHE A 207 1.84 -3.45 30.71
CA PHE A 207 2.17 -3.57 29.31
C PHE A 207 3.63 -3.19 29.07
N ASN A 208 4.30 -3.91 28.17
CA ASN A 208 5.59 -3.49 27.61
C ASN A 208 5.33 -2.49 26.48
N ILE A 209 5.99 -1.34 26.54
CA ILE A 209 5.76 -0.27 25.55
C ILE A 209 6.75 -0.41 24.40
N VAL A 210 6.22 -0.48 23.19
CA VAL A 210 6.98 -0.62 21.94
C VAL A 210 6.82 0.64 21.12
N TYR A 211 7.91 1.28 20.76
CA TYR A 211 7.90 2.46 19.89
C TYR A 211 8.45 2.12 18.51
N PHE A 212 7.69 2.47 17.47
CA PHE A 212 8.11 2.41 16.07
C PHE A 212 8.46 3.83 15.62
N LEU A 213 9.75 4.15 15.65
CA LEU A 213 10.25 5.48 15.31
C LEU A 213 10.82 5.48 13.89
N GLY A 214 10.27 6.34 13.04
CA GLY A 214 10.86 6.64 11.75
C GLY A 214 12.11 7.52 11.87
N PRO A 215 12.83 7.75 10.76
CA PRO A 215 14.03 8.60 10.75
C PRO A 215 13.78 10.02 11.28
N GLN A 216 12.55 10.53 11.11
CA GLN A 216 12.16 11.87 11.57
C GLN A 216 11.87 11.93 13.07
N GLU A 217 11.54 10.81 13.70
CA GLU A 217 11.15 10.69 15.10
C GLU A 217 12.30 10.26 16.03
N THR A 218 13.49 9.99 15.49
CA THR A 218 14.68 9.56 16.27
C THR A 218 15.03 10.51 17.41
N HIS A 219 14.73 11.81 17.24
CA HIS A 219 14.96 12.80 18.29
C HIS A 219 14.11 12.57 19.56
N MET A 220 12.94 11.92 19.43
CA MET A 220 12.04 11.62 20.57
C MET A 220 12.59 10.53 21.47
N LYS A 221 13.49 9.68 20.98
CA LYS A 221 13.97 8.50 21.68
C LYS A 221 14.61 8.81 23.04
N LYS A 222 15.45 9.83 23.09
CA LYS A 222 16.12 10.22 24.35
C LYS A 222 15.12 10.56 25.46
N GLU A 223 14.04 11.22 25.08
CA GLU A 223 13.01 11.64 26.02
C GLU A 223 12.10 10.47 26.43
N ILE A 224 11.81 9.55 25.50
CA ILE A 224 11.08 8.31 25.80
C ILE A 224 11.83 7.47 26.83
N ILE A 225 13.13 7.26 26.65
CA ILE A 225 13.98 6.47 27.57
C ILE A 225 14.01 7.07 28.98
N LYS A 226 13.91 8.38 29.12
CA LYS A 226 13.86 9.02 30.46
C LYS A 226 12.55 8.78 31.18
N GLN A 227 11.45 8.58 30.47
CA GLN A 227 10.11 8.58 31.04
C GLN A 227 9.47 7.19 31.12
N ILE A 228 9.88 6.25 30.28
CA ILE A 228 9.41 4.85 30.25
C ILE A 228 10.54 3.93 30.71
N LYS A 229 10.24 2.99 31.61
CA LYS A 229 11.27 2.15 32.25
C LYS A 229 12.06 1.29 31.28
N ASN A 230 11.39 0.57 30.40
CA ASN A 230 12.01 -0.36 29.47
C ASN A 230 11.33 -0.28 28.09
N PRO A 231 11.44 0.87 27.39
CA PRO A 231 10.83 1.00 26.06
C PRO A 231 11.55 0.11 25.05
N ILE A 232 10.79 -0.57 24.21
CA ILE A 232 11.31 -1.44 23.16
C ILE A 232 11.33 -0.66 21.85
N PHE A 233 12.47 -0.71 21.16
CA PHE A 233 12.67 -0.12 19.83
C PHE A 233 13.08 -1.23 18.86
N PRO A 234 12.13 -1.90 18.17
CA PRO A 234 12.44 -3.05 17.33
C PRO A 234 13.44 -2.77 16.22
N GLU A 235 13.45 -1.55 15.69
CA GLU A 235 14.37 -1.10 14.64
C GLU A 235 15.84 -1.16 15.09
N GLU A 236 16.14 -1.08 16.38
CA GLU A 236 17.52 -1.19 16.86
C GLU A 236 18.04 -2.62 16.87
N THR A 237 17.20 -3.55 17.27
CA THR A 237 17.55 -4.98 17.25
C THR A 237 17.65 -5.50 15.82
N LEU A 238 16.87 -4.91 14.91
CA LEU A 238 16.81 -5.30 13.52
C LEU A 238 17.70 -4.45 12.60
N LYS A 239 18.71 -3.76 13.16
CA LYS A 239 19.64 -2.88 12.40
C LYS A 239 20.25 -3.52 11.15
N ASN A 240 20.56 -4.81 11.22
CA ASN A 240 21.15 -5.55 10.11
C ASN A 240 20.14 -5.85 8.98
N TYR A 241 18.86 -5.64 9.23
CA TYR A 241 17.75 -5.84 8.31
C TYR A 241 17.12 -4.49 7.92
N LEU A 242 17.95 -3.43 7.84
CA LEU A 242 17.52 -2.07 7.52
C LEU A 242 16.77 -2.05 6.20
N GLY A 243 15.45 -1.95 6.27
CA GLY A 243 14.58 -1.87 5.12
C GLY A 243 13.12 -2.15 5.44
N LEU A 244 12.38 -2.42 4.41
CA LEU A 244 10.95 -2.66 4.47
C LEU A 244 10.57 -3.91 5.27
N GLU A 245 11.44 -4.93 5.24
CA GLU A 245 11.25 -6.19 5.96
C GLU A 245 11.04 -6.00 7.45
N VAL A 246 11.76 -5.06 8.04
CA VAL A 246 11.62 -4.71 9.45
C VAL A 246 10.23 -4.18 9.74
N VAL A 247 9.77 -3.23 8.92
CA VAL A 247 8.45 -2.63 9.08
C VAL A 247 7.35 -3.67 8.91
N MET A 248 7.44 -4.51 7.88
CA MET A 248 6.45 -5.57 7.64
C MET A 248 6.49 -6.66 8.72
N GLY A 249 7.68 -7.02 9.20
CA GLY A 249 7.85 -7.99 10.27
C GLY A 249 7.21 -7.52 11.57
N THR A 250 7.43 -6.26 11.94
CA THR A 250 6.88 -5.70 13.19
C THR A 250 5.38 -5.53 13.14
N THR A 251 4.81 -5.08 12.02
CA THR A 251 3.35 -4.95 11.89
C THR A 251 2.63 -6.28 11.98
N LYS A 252 3.22 -7.38 11.49
CA LYS A 252 2.61 -8.70 11.56
C LYS A 252 2.61 -9.32 12.97
N PHE A 253 3.50 -8.88 13.84
CA PHE A 253 3.54 -9.36 15.23
C PHE A 253 2.54 -8.65 16.16
N LEU A 254 1.97 -7.53 15.71
CA LEU A 254 1.04 -6.72 16.50
C LEU A 254 -0.43 -6.97 16.10
N ASP A 255 -0.68 -7.76 15.05
CA ASP A 255 -1.99 -8.27 14.66
C ASP A 255 -2.33 -9.55 15.45
#